data_9e6a1f0f946a132e2b343a25260b86d9
#
_entry.id   9e6a1f0f946a132e2b343a25260b86d9
#
_cell.length_a   1.000
_cell.length_b   1.000
_cell.length_c   1.000
_cell.angle_alpha   90.00
_cell.angle_beta   90.00
_cell.angle_gamma   90.00
#
_symmetry.space_group_name_H-M   'P 1'
#
loop_
_entity.id
_entity.type
_entity.pdbx_description
1 polymer ?
#
loop_
_entity_poly.entity_id
_entity_poly.type
_entity_poly.pdbx_seq_one_letter_code
_entity_poly.pdbx_strand_id
1 'polypeptide(L)'
;MTPKSKKTRPINLLTNNIEFQFHRKTGKLFNIIVEKGGKKMFEQAVNYKNGLYKELSRIGKGLSSDRRLEILDLLTQAPKSVETIANGVGISVANASRHLQILKDSHLVKTKRNGNHIIYSLSSPKISDLMHLLTDIGNSELSNMKTIQDKSDAQDNVKTISLKQAQEEYKNSFVLDVRPSDEYAVGHIQSAINVPLEALKESMPKLPKDQKIIVYCRGRLCANSNIATQILNRNGFDTVSLNSSYYDWNKITE
;
A
#
# COMPACT_ATOMS: atom_id res chain seq x y z
N MET A 1 16.71 8.26 -63.78
CA MET A 1 17.67 8.56 -62.71
C MET A 1 17.26 7.78 -61.48
N THR A 2 17.92 6.66 -61.21
CA THR A 2 17.69 5.80 -60.04
C THR A 2 18.63 6.19 -58.93
N PRO A 3 18.19 6.30 -57.68
CA PRO A 3 19.09 6.66 -56.57
C PRO A 3 19.93 5.46 -56.15
N LYS A 4 21.24 5.68 -56.08
CA LYS A 4 22.27 4.74 -55.65
C LYS A 4 22.07 4.36 -54.16
N SER A 5 22.03 3.06 -53.91
CA SER A 5 22.02 2.48 -52.55
C SER A 5 23.34 2.80 -51.83
N LYS A 6 23.26 3.46 -50.67
CA LYS A 6 24.40 3.61 -49.77
C LYS A 6 24.71 2.27 -49.10
N LYS A 7 25.86 1.68 -49.45
CA LYS A 7 26.45 0.57 -48.72
C LYS A 7 26.89 1.07 -47.32
N THR A 8 26.21 0.62 -46.27
CA THR A 8 26.69 0.76 -44.89
C THR A 8 27.81 -0.23 -44.65
N ARG A 9 28.96 0.28 -44.21
CA ARG A 9 30.11 -0.54 -43.79
C ARG A 9 29.77 -1.27 -42.50
N PRO A 10 30.20 -2.54 -42.29
CA PRO A 10 30.03 -3.23 -41.04
C PRO A 10 30.95 -2.59 -39.96
N ILE A 11 30.40 -2.32 -38.80
CA ILE A 11 31.14 -1.93 -37.60
C ILE A 11 31.74 -3.20 -37.01
N ASN A 12 33.06 -3.36 -37.19
CA ASN A 12 33.83 -4.41 -36.50
C ASN A 12 34.05 -4.00 -35.04
N LEU A 13 33.32 -4.57 -34.12
CA LEU A 13 33.64 -4.59 -32.69
C LEU A 13 34.36 -5.91 -32.39
N LEU A 14 35.67 -5.89 -32.51
CA LEU A 14 36.56 -6.96 -32.04
C LEU A 14 36.72 -6.80 -30.53
N THR A 15 36.01 -7.61 -29.78
CA THR A 15 36.43 -7.98 -28.41
C THR A 15 36.17 -9.47 -28.24
N ASN A 16 37.27 -10.21 -28.22
CA ASN A 16 37.37 -11.60 -27.79
C ASN A 16 36.38 -12.61 -28.43
N ASN A 17 36.65 -13.06 -29.66
CA ASN A 17 36.07 -14.25 -30.32
C ASN A 17 34.53 -14.33 -30.37
N ILE A 18 33.81 -13.22 -30.52
CA ILE A 18 32.38 -13.22 -30.77
C ILE A 18 32.12 -12.49 -32.07
N GLU A 19 31.80 -13.21 -33.16
CA GLU A 19 31.34 -12.64 -34.41
C GLU A 19 29.82 -12.48 -34.39
N PHE A 20 29.32 -11.22 -34.42
CA PHE A 20 27.89 -10.95 -34.57
C PHE A 20 27.56 -10.74 -36.04
N GLN A 21 26.87 -11.69 -36.67
CA GLN A 21 26.28 -11.47 -37.99
C GLN A 21 24.81 -11.05 -37.89
N PHE A 22 24.51 -9.81 -38.31
CA PHE A 22 23.15 -9.33 -38.45
C PHE A 22 22.56 -9.75 -39.81
N HIS A 23 21.65 -10.71 -39.83
CA HIS A 23 20.82 -11.01 -41.00
C HIS A 23 19.43 -10.40 -40.84
N ARG A 24 19.16 -9.36 -41.67
CA ARG A 24 17.86 -8.72 -41.78
C ARG A 24 17.04 -9.51 -42.84
N LYS A 25 16.30 -10.54 -42.43
CA LYS A 25 15.08 -11.02 -43.15
C LYS A 25 14.31 -11.96 -42.24
N THR A 26 12.99 -11.66 -42.07
CA THR A 26 11.94 -12.44 -41.45
C THR A 26 11.99 -12.49 -39.90
N GLY A 27 10.95 -11.96 -39.24
CA GLY A 27 10.66 -11.88 -37.80
C GLY A 27 10.71 -13.19 -37.01
N LYS A 28 11.84 -13.87 -37.02
CA LYS A 28 12.16 -14.99 -36.18
C LYS A 28 13.37 -14.64 -35.34
N LEU A 29 13.26 -14.95 -34.05
CA LEU A 29 14.25 -14.83 -32.99
C LEU A 29 15.70 -14.99 -33.52
N PHE A 30 16.57 -14.11 -32.96
CA PHE A 30 18.01 -14.13 -33.15
C PHE A 30 18.57 -15.53 -32.88
N ASN A 31 19.05 -16.23 -33.90
CA ASN A 31 19.97 -17.35 -33.72
C ASN A 31 21.38 -16.77 -33.55
N ILE A 32 21.76 -16.57 -32.28
CA ILE A 32 23.16 -16.33 -31.92
C ILE A 32 23.86 -17.67 -32.10
N ILE A 33 24.70 -17.80 -33.12
CA ILE A 33 25.64 -18.90 -33.23
C ILE A 33 26.73 -18.60 -32.21
N VAL A 34 26.61 -19.21 -31.05
CA VAL A 34 27.57 -19.09 -29.96
C VAL A 34 28.42 -20.38 -29.99
N GLU A 35 29.74 -20.28 -30.10
CA GLU A 35 30.65 -21.40 -29.86
C GLU A 35 30.34 -22.07 -28.51
N LYS A 36 30.72 -23.37 -28.35
CA LYS A 36 30.32 -24.19 -27.18
C LYS A 36 30.49 -23.51 -25.82
N GLY A 37 31.45 -22.61 -25.64
CA GLY A 37 31.67 -21.83 -24.41
C GLY A 37 30.63 -20.72 -24.21
N GLY A 38 30.21 -20.03 -25.25
CA GLY A 38 29.22 -18.95 -25.18
C GLY A 38 27.79 -19.44 -24.93
N LYS A 39 27.45 -20.66 -25.42
CA LYS A 39 26.14 -21.26 -25.12
C LYS A 39 25.95 -21.51 -23.63
N LYS A 40 26.99 -22.05 -22.98
CA LYS A 40 26.98 -22.29 -21.52
C LYS A 40 26.85 -20.99 -20.71
N MET A 41 27.57 -19.95 -21.12
CA MET A 41 27.50 -18.62 -20.46
C MET A 41 26.11 -17.96 -20.63
N PHE A 42 25.51 -18.09 -21.80
CA PHE A 42 24.15 -17.62 -22.04
C PHE A 42 23.11 -18.37 -21.20
N GLU A 43 23.19 -19.70 -21.12
CA GLU A 43 22.34 -20.52 -20.26
C GLU A 43 22.49 -20.14 -18.77
N GLN A 44 23.70 -19.87 -18.30
CA GLN A 44 23.93 -19.38 -16.94
C GLN A 44 23.24 -18.03 -16.69
N ALA A 45 23.34 -17.08 -17.61
CA ALA A 45 22.69 -15.78 -17.50
C ALA A 45 21.16 -15.90 -17.50
N VAL A 46 20.58 -16.77 -18.33
CA VAL A 46 19.15 -17.06 -18.36
C VAL A 46 18.68 -17.69 -17.05
N ASN A 47 19.42 -18.70 -16.56
CA ASN A 47 19.08 -19.37 -15.31
C ASN A 47 19.17 -18.43 -14.10
N TYR A 48 20.18 -17.56 -14.05
CA TYR A 48 20.30 -16.50 -13.05
C TYR A 48 19.08 -15.58 -13.04
N LYS A 49 18.75 -15.01 -14.21
CA LYS A 49 17.58 -14.15 -14.36
C LYS A 49 16.28 -14.85 -13.94
N ASN A 50 16.04 -16.05 -14.45
CA ASN A 50 14.85 -16.83 -14.13
C ASN A 50 14.74 -17.16 -12.63
N GLY A 51 15.88 -17.46 -11.98
CA GLY A 51 15.95 -17.68 -10.54
C GLY A 51 15.51 -16.42 -9.76
N LEU A 52 16.03 -15.25 -10.11
CA LEU A 52 15.67 -13.99 -9.44
C LEU A 52 14.19 -13.64 -9.62
N TYR A 53 13.66 -13.74 -10.84
CA TYR A 53 12.23 -13.45 -11.07
C TYR A 53 11.31 -14.46 -10.39
N LYS A 54 11.73 -15.72 -10.27
CA LYS A 54 11.00 -16.74 -9.50
C LYS A 54 10.90 -16.36 -8.02
N GLU A 55 12.01 -15.92 -7.41
CA GLU A 55 12.00 -15.44 -6.02
C GLU A 55 11.18 -14.17 -5.87
N LEU A 56 11.36 -13.17 -6.74
CA LEU A 56 10.58 -11.93 -6.71
C LEU A 56 9.07 -12.18 -6.86
N SER A 57 8.67 -13.18 -7.65
CA SER A 57 7.27 -13.55 -7.83
C SER A 57 6.60 -14.06 -6.53
N ARG A 58 7.37 -14.47 -5.52
CA ARG A 58 6.83 -14.87 -4.20
C ARG A 58 6.18 -13.70 -3.50
N ILE A 59 6.77 -12.49 -3.60
CA ILE A 59 6.17 -11.25 -3.10
C ILE A 59 4.85 -11.00 -3.82
N GLY A 60 4.83 -11.05 -5.15
CA GLY A 60 3.60 -10.89 -5.94
C GLY A 60 2.49 -11.87 -5.55
N LYS A 61 2.84 -13.14 -5.30
CA LYS A 61 1.87 -14.13 -4.78
C LYS A 61 1.31 -13.74 -3.42
N GLY A 62 2.13 -13.17 -2.53
CA GLY A 62 1.68 -12.64 -1.24
C GLY A 62 0.66 -11.52 -1.41
N LEU A 63 0.81 -10.66 -2.41
CA LEU A 63 -0.07 -9.51 -2.65
C LEU A 63 -1.37 -9.85 -3.40
N SER A 64 -1.45 -10.97 -4.12
CA SER A 64 -2.57 -11.30 -5.01
C SER A 64 -3.81 -11.83 -4.27
N SER A 65 -4.33 -11.08 -3.29
CA SER A 65 -5.59 -11.38 -2.58
C SER A 65 -6.05 -10.13 -1.83
N ASP A 66 -7.33 -9.81 -1.95
CA ASP A 66 -8.00 -8.71 -1.24
C ASP A 66 -7.79 -8.79 0.28
N ARG A 67 -8.03 -9.97 0.87
CA ARG A 67 -7.86 -10.19 2.31
C ARG A 67 -6.41 -10.06 2.77
N ARG A 68 -5.44 -10.45 1.96
CA ARG A 68 -4.02 -10.26 2.31
C ARG A 68 -3.59 -8.80 2.20
N LEU A 69 -4.11 -8.07 1.22
CA LEU A 69 -3.89 -6.62 1.13
C LEU A 69 -4.49 -5.90 2.34
N GLU A 70 -5.71 -6.26 2.76
CA GLU A 70 -6.37 -5.70 3.94
C GLU A 70 -5.59 -6.02 5.24
N ILE A 71 -5.08 -7.25 5.39
CA ILE A 71 -4.21 -7.62 6.52
C ILE A 71 -2.91 -6.80 6.52
N LEU A 72 -2.28 -6.60 5.36
CA LEU A 72 -1.07 -5.78 5.26
C LEU A 72 -1.36 -4.33 5.60
N ASP A 73 -2.49 -3.77 5.15
CA ASP A 73 -2.93 -2.43 5.49
C ASP A 73 -3.13 -2.25 7.01
N LEU A 74 -3.79 -3.20 7.67
CA LEU A 74 -3.88 -3.20 9.14
C LEU A 74 -2.50 -3.22 9.82
N LEU A 75 -1.57 -4.00 9.30
CA LEU A 75 -0.23 -4.13 9.85
C LEU A 75 0.68 -2.93 9.54
N THR A 76 0.29 -2.03 8.62
CA THR A 76 0.96 -0.73 8.47
C THR A 76 0.74 0.16 9.67
N GLN A 77 -0.39 0.00 10.37
CA GLN A 77 -0.79 0.83 11.50
C GLN A 77 -0.13 0.38 12.82
N ALA A 78 -0.15 -0.93 13.11
CA ALA A 78 0.42 -1.50 14.33
C ALA A 78 0.67 -3.01 14.21
N PRO A 79 1.60 -3.58 14.98
CA PRO A 79 1.68 -5.03 15.17
C PRO A 79 0.42 -5.57 15.86
N LYS A 80 -0.10 -6.73 15.40
CA LYS A 80 -1.37 -7.28 15.90
C LYS A 80 -1.30 -8.79 16.10
N SER A 81 -2.13 -9.32 17.01
CA SER A 81 -2.35 -10.77 17.15
C SER A 81 -3.24 -11.29 16.00
N VAL A 82 -3.27 -12.61 15.82
CA VAL A 82 -4.12 -13.23 14.79
C VAL A 82 -5.61 -12.96 15.05
N GLU A 83 -6.02 -12.93 16.31
CA GLU A 83 -7.40 -12.64 16.73
C GLU A 83 -7.79 -11.20 16.36
N THR A 84 -6.91 -10.24 16.67
CA THR A 84 -7.12 -8.82 16.33
C THR A 84 -7.19 -8.63 14.82
N ILE A 85 -6.33 -9.32 14.07
CA ILE A 85 -6.34 -9.28 12.60
C ILE A 85 -7.64 -9.89 12.06
N ALA A 86 -8.05 -11.07 12.57
CA ALA A 86 -9.27 -11.74 12.14
C ALA A 86 -10.50 -10.86 12.33
N ASN A 87 -10.61 -10.22 13.50
CA ASN A 87 -11.69 -9.28 13.79
C ASN A 87 -11.65 -8.04 12.89
N GLY A 88 -10.46 -7.45 12.69
CA GLY A 88 -10.29 -6.24 11.88
C GLY A 88 -10.61 -6.44 10.40
N VAL A 89 -10.41 -7.66 9.86
CA VAL A 89 -10.69 -8.03 8.45
C VAL A 89 -12.06 -8.73 8.30
N GLY A 90 -12.75 -9.02 9.41
CA GLY A 90 -14.07 -9.68 9.39
C GLY A 90 -14.04 -11.13 8.88
N ILE A 91 -12.98 -11.88 9.25
CA ILE A 91 -12.84 -13.32 8.88
C ILE A 91 -12.59 -14.18 10.12
N SER A 92 -12.72 -15.50 9.97
CA SER A 92 -12.39 -16.41 11.06
C SER A 92 -10.87 -16.44 11.37
N VAL A 93 -10.50 -16.72 12.62
CA VAL A 93 -9.10 -16.88 13.05
C VAL A 93 -8.36 -17.92 12.20
N ALA A 94 -9.04 -19.01 11.83
CA ALA A 94 -8.45 -20.05 10.97
C ALA A 94 -8.12 -19.52 9.57
N ASN A 95 -8.99 -18.69 8.98
CA ASN A 95 -8.74 -18.06 7.69
C ASN A 95 -7.62 -17.00 7.80
N ALA A 96 -7.64 -16.16 8.84
CA ALA A 96 -6.57 -15.19 9.11
C ALA A 96 -5.21 -15.90 9.23
N SER A 97 -5.13 -17.01 9.98
CA SER A 97 -3.91 -17.80 10.13
C SER A 97 -3.39 -18.32 8.78
N ARG A 98 -4.29 -18.79 7.90
CA ARG A 98 -3.91 -19.24 6.54
C ARG A 98 -3.33 -18.10 5.70
N HIS A 99 -3.99 -16.95 5.69
CA HIS A 99 -3.48 -15.77 4.97
C HIS A 99 -2.15 -15.28 5.52
N LEU A 100 -2.01 -15.24 6.85
CA LEU A 100 -0.78 -14.86 7.53
C LEU A 100 0.37 -15.83 7.25
N GLN A 101 0.10 -17.14 7.12
CA GLN A 101 1.12 -18.10 6.72
C GLN A 101 1.63 -17.80 5.29
N ILE A 102 0.74 -17.53 4.32
CA ILE A 102 1.13 -17.16 2.96
C ILE A 102 1.95 -15.86 2.95
N LEU A 103 1.55 -14.85 3.74
CA LEU A 103 2.29 -13.59 3.88
C LEU A 103 3.67 -13.80 4.49
N LYS A 104 3.79 -14.71 5.47
CA LYS A 104 5.06 -15.09 6.09
C LYS A 104 5.97 -15.82 5.11
N ASP A 105 5.45 -16.79 4.36
CA ASP A 105 6.18 -17.53 3.33
C ASP A 105 6.64 -16.62 2.18
N SER A 106 5.91 -15.54 1.94
CA SER A 106 6.27 -14.47 0.99
C SER A 106 7.20 -13.41 1.59
N HIS A 107 7.64 -13.56 2.84
CA HIS A 107 8.49 -12.60 3.57
C HIS A 107 7.91 -11.19 3.73
N LEU A 108 6.59 -11.05 3.63
CA LEU A 108 5.90 -9.76 3.82
C LEU A 108 5.64 -9.46 5.29
N VAL A 109 5.47 -10.50 6.12
CA VAL A 109 5.27 -10.35 7.57
C VAL A 109 6.27 -11.20 8.35
N LYS A 110 6.54 -10.79 9.58
CA LYS A 110 7.31 -11.51 10.59
C LYS A 110 6.48 -11.70 11.85
N THR A 111 6.91 -12.61 12.70
CA THR A 111 6.24 -12.93 13.97
C THR A 111 7.16 -12.75 15.15
N LYS A 112 6.59 -12.29 16.27
CA LYS A 112 7.25 -12.28 17.59
C LYS A 112 6.29 -12.87 18.60
N ARG A 113 6.78 -13.77 19.47
CA ARG A 113 5.99 -14.29 20.57
C ARG A 113 5.93 -13.26 21.72
N ASN A 114 4.74 -13.01 22.20
CA ASN A 114 4.50 -12.17 23.38
C ASN A 114 3.58 -12.94 24.34
N GLY A 115 4.17 -13.55 25.36
CA GLY A 115 3.45 -14.48 26.25
C GLY A 115 2.85 -15.66 25.47
N ASN A 116 1.53 -15.80 25.56
CA ASN A 116 0.76 -16.84 24.86
C ASN A 116 0.30 -16.41 23.45
N HIS A 117 0.56 -15.16 23.05
CA HIS A 117 0.14 -14.63 21.77
C HIS A 117 1.27 -14.58 20.74
N ILE A 118 0.93 -14.83 19.49
CA ILE A 118 1.82 -14.58 18.35
C ILE A 118 1.43 -13.23 17.76
N ILE A 119 2.37 -12.28 17.79
CA ILE A 119 2.20 -10.95 17.24
C ILE A 119 2.82 -10.91 15.85
N TYR A 120 2.04 -10.48 14.88
CA TYR A 120 2.44 -10.26 13.49
C TYR A 120 2.78 -8.80 13.27
N SER A 121 3.80 -8.54 12.49
CA SER A 121 4.18 -7.20 12.03
C SER A 121 4.71 -7.27 10.60
N LEU A 122 4.77 -6.15 9.91
CA LEU A 122 5.46 -6.08 8.63
C LEU A 122 6.93 -6.49 8.82
N SER A 123 7.49 -7.20 7.85
CA SER A 123 8.89 -7.66 7.92
C SER A 123 9.88 -6.51 7.81
N SER A 124 9.51 -5.42 7.16
CA SER A 124 10.34 -4.21 6.99
C SER A 124 9.44 -2.98 6.74
N PRO A 125 9.92 -1.75 7.03
CA PRO A 125 9.22 -0.51 6.69
C PRO A 125 8.91 -0.38 5.19
N LYS A 126 9.76 -0.92 4.32
CA LYS A 126 9.55 -0.93 2.86
C LYS A 126 8.25 -1.61 2.43
N ILE A 127 7.69 -2.50 3.26
CA ILE A 127 6.38 -3.12 2.96
C ILE A 127 5.26 -2.10 3.19
N SER A 128 5.39 -1.21 4.18
CA SER A 128 4.48 -0.09 4.35
C SER A 128 4.52 0.84 3.14
N ASP A 129 5.72 1.23 2.71
CA ASP A 129 5.90 2.07 1.51
C ASP A 129 5.30 1.43 0.27
N LEU A 130 5.47 0.10 0.11
CA LEU A 130 4.87 -0.67 -0.99
C LEU A 130 3.34 -0.62 -0.95
N MET A 131 2.73 -0.76 0.24
CA MET A 131 1.27 -0.70 0.40
C MET A 131 0.72 0.68 0.06
N HIS A 132 1.38 1.75 0.49
CA HIS A 132 1.00 3.12 0.12
C HIS A 132 1.14 3.36 -1.39
N LEU A 133 2.27 2.96 -2.00
CA LEU A 133 2.46 3.07 -3.45
C LEU A 133 1.41 2.28 -4.24
N LEU A 134 1.07 1.06 -3.78
CA LEU A 134 0.02 0.24 -4.41
C LEU A 134 -1.34 0.94 -4.33
N THR A 135 -1.65 1.57 -3.20
CA THR A 135 -2.88 2.35 -3.00
C THR A 135 -2.91 3.58 -3.91
N ASP A 136 -1.81 4.30 -4.04
CA ASP A 136 -1.68 5.46 -4.93
C ASP A 136 -1.89 5.07 -6.40
N ILE A 137 -1.26 3.97 -6.83
CA ILE A 137 -1.49 3.40 -8.17
C ILE A 137 -2.96 3.01 -8.36
N GLY A 138 -3.56 2.34 -7.36
CA GLY A 138 -4.98 2.00 -7.41
C GLY A 138 -5.88 3.24 -7.55
N ASN A 139 -5.59 4.31 -6.82
CA ASN A 139 -6.34 5.57 -6.88
C ASN A 139 -6.21 6.28 -8.25
N SER A 140 -5.04 6.21 -8.89
CA SER A 140 -4.81 6.84 -10.19
C SER A 140 -5.33 6.01 -11.37
N GLU A 141 -5.19 4.68 -11.32
CA GLU A 141 -5.41 3.82 -12.49
C GLU A 141 -6.76 3.07 -12.44
N LEU A 142 -7.37 2.88 -11.26
CA LEU A 142 -8.60 2.10 -11.11
C LEU A 142 -9.82 3.00 -10.90
N SER A 143 -10.53 3.31 -11.98
CA SER A 143 -11.73 4.19 -11.95
C SER A 143 -12.81 3.73 -10.94
N ASN A 144 -12.95 2.42 -10.72
CA ASN A 144 -13.89 1.88 -9.74
C ASN A 144 -13.49 2.22 -8.29
N MET A 145 -12.19 2.28 -7.96
CA MET A 145 -11.75 2.72 -6.63
C MET A 145 -12.22 4.15 -6.35
N LYS A 146 -11.99 5.05 -7.30
CA LYS A 146 -12.47 6.44 -7.21
C LYS A 146 -13.99 6.49 -7.05
N THR A 147 -14.74 5.73 -7.85
CA THR A 147 -16.22 5.70 -7.74
C THR A 147 -16.69 5.25 -6.35
N ILE A 148 -16.03 4.26 -5.74
CA ILE A 148 -16.37 3.79 -4.38
C ILE A 148 -16.08 4.89 -3.36
N GLN A 149 -14.94 5.57 -3.47
CA GLN A 149 -14.54 6.65 -2.58
C GLN A 149 -15.46 7.86 -2.72
N ASP A 150 -15.76 8.29 -3.95
CA ASP A 150 -16.67 9.41 -4.21
C ASP A 150 -18.07 9.15 -3.65
N LYS A 151 -18.58 7.91 -3.74
CA LYS A 151 -19.85 7.52 -3.10
C LYS A 151 -19.80 7.60 -1.57
N SER A 152 -18.68 7.25 -0.97
CA SER A 152 -18.49 7.37 0.49
C SER A 152 -18.42 8.84 0.92
N ASP A 153 -17.74 9.67 0.15
CA ASP A 153 -17.60 11.11 0.42
C ASP A 153 -18.91 11.89 0.17
N ALA A 154 -19.75 11.41 -0.75
CA ALA A 154 -21.05 12.00 -1.08
C ALA A 154 -22.19 11.62 -0.09
N GLN A 155 -21.88 10.89 1.00
CA GLN A 155 -22.89 10.58 2.02
C GLN A 155 -23.39 11.87 2.70
N ASP A 156 -24.67 11.86 3.10
CA ASP A 156 -25.31 12.98 3.79
C ASP A 156 -24.52 13.42 5.03
N ASN A 157 -24.31 14.73 5.14
CA ASN A 157 -23.58 15.37 6.26
C ASN A 157 -22.10 14.99 6.39
N VAL A 158 -21.46 14.48 5.34
CA VAL A 158 -20.01 14.31 5.31
C VAL A 158 -19.39 15.44 4.51
N LYS A 159 -18.59 16.27 5.18
CA LYS A 159 -17.71 17.25 4.55
C LYS A 159 -16.29 16.70 4.63
N THR A 160 -15.57 16.71 3.52
CA THR A 160 -14.17 16.28 3.47
C THR A 160 -13.22 17.46 3.46
N ILE A 161 -12.03 17.28 3.99
CA ILE A 161 -10.94 18.26 3.97
C ILE A 161 -9.69 17.64 3.33
N SER A 162 -8.99 18.40 2.51
CA SER A 162 -7.73 17.95 1.94
C SER A 162 -6.61 17.91 3.00
N LEU A 163 -5.57 17.11 2.79
CA LEU A 163 -4.45 17.03 3.70
C LEU A 163 -3.77 18.39 3.92
N LYS A 164 -3.58 19.16 2.84
CA LYS A 164 -3.02 20.52 2.92
C LYS A 164 -3.87 21.46 3.78
N GLN A 165 -5.17 21.50 3.54
CA GLN A 165 -6.09 22.32 4.36
C GLN A 165 -6.10 21.88 5.82
N ALA A 166 -6.09 20.57 6.08
CA ALA A 166 -6.03 20.05 7.44
C ALA A 166 -4.74 20.47 8.16
N GLN A 167 -3.60 20.52 7.48
CA GLN A 167 -2.33 21.00 8.03
C GLN A 167 -2.33 22.51 8.31
N GLU A 168 -3.08 23.28 7.57
CA GLU A 168 -3.25 24.72 7.82
C GLU A 168 -4.17 24.99 9.02
N GLU A 169 -5.17 24.14 9.22
CA GLU A 169 -6.25 24.35 10.20
C GLU A 169 -6.06 23.60 11.54
N TYR A 170 -5.25 22.53 11.60
CA TYR A 170 -5.23 21.59 12.75
C TYR A 170 -4.88 22.25 14.09
N LYS A 171 -4.08 23.32 14.10
CA LYS A 171 -3.70 24.03 15.34
C LYS A 171 -4.88 24.75 15.98
N ASN A 172 -5.87 25.12 15.18
CA ASN A 172 -7.08 25.82 15.60
C ASN A 172 -8.32 24.91 15.60
N SER A 173 -8.12 23.61 15.39
CA SER A 173 -9.16 22.59 15.34
C SER A 173 -8.93 21.51 16.38
N PHE A 174 -9.98 20.83 16.79
CA PHE A 174 -9.87 19.61 17.57
C PHE A 174 -9.60 18.43 16.62
N VAL A 175 -8.49 17.75 16.77
CA VAL A 175 -8.14 16.60 15.91
C VAL A 175 -8.55 15.31 16.60
N LEU A 176 -9.42 14.55 15.95
CA LEU A 176 -10.01 13.31 16.48
C LEU A 176 -9.51 12.10 15.70
N ASP A 177 -8.78 11.22 16.36
CA ASP A 177 -8.36 9.91 15.83
C ASP A 177 -9.37 8.84 16.22
N VAL A 178 -10.06 8.27 15.22
CA VAL A 178 -11.08 7.22 15.45
C VAL A 178 -10.55 5.80 15.22
N ARG A 179 -9.23 5.63 15.12
CA ARG A 179 -8.58 4.31 15.07
C ARG A 179 -8.62 3.60 16.43
N PRO A 180 -8.45 2.28 16.46
CA PRO A 180 -8.17 1.55 17.69
C PRO A 180 -6.99 2.15 18.46
N SER A 181 -7.04 2.05 19.80
CA SER A 181 -6.05 2.68 20.69
C SER A 181 -4.64 2.09 20.55
N ASP A 182 -4.51 0.84 20.14
CA ASP A 182 -3.20 0.22 19.84
C ASP A 182 -2.52 0.88 18.62
N GLU A 183 -3.28 1.30 17.61
CA GLU A 183 -2.77 2.02 16.44
C GLU A 183 -2.39 3.46 16.77
N TYR A 184 -3.22 4.14 17.55
CA TYR A 184 -2.92 5.48 18.06
C TYR A 184 -1.63 5.50 18.90
N ALA A 185 -1.42 4.50 19.73
CA ALA A 185 -0.24 4.38 20.59
C ALA A 185 1.07 4.21 19.81
N VAL A 186 1.03 3.64 18.60
CA VAL A 186 2.20 3.49 17.70
C VAL A 186 2.59 4.83 17.08
N GLY A 187 1.58 5.67 16.73
CA GLY A 187 1.81 7.00 16.17
C GLY A 187 0.50 7.66 15.77
N HIS A 188 0.43 8.98 15.91
CA HIS A 188 -0.77 9.79 15.66
C HIS A 188 -0.40 11.22 15.28
N ILE A 189 -1.34 11.95 14.69
CA ILE A 189 -1.20 13.39 14.40
C ILE A 189 -1.02 14.15 15.70
N GLN A 190 -0.04 15.04 15.76
CA GLN A 190 0.26 15.84 16.94
C GLN A 190 -1.03 16.53 17.47
N SER A 191 -1.23 16.51 18.76
CA SER A 191 -2.43 17.00 19.47
C SER A 191 -3.74 16.23 19.21
N ALA A 192 -3.74 15.18 18.41
CA ALA A 192 -4.93 14.36 18.22
C ALA A 192 -5.35 13.66 19.52
N ILE A 193 -6.65 13.60 19.74
CA ILE A 193 -7.26 12.81 20.84
C ILE A 193 -7.84 11.54 20.24
N ASN A 194 -7.56 10.41 20.86
CA ASN A 194 -8.08 9.13 20.42
C ASN A 194 -9.44 8.81 21.04
N VAL A 195 -10.42 8.61 20.17
CA VAL A 195 -11.72 8.03 20.54
C VAL A 195 -12.06 7.00 19.47
N PRO A 196 -11.78 5.72 19.70
CA PRO A 196 -12.15 4.66 18.77
C PRO A 196 -13.61 4.75 18.35
N LEU A 197 -13.90 4.40 17.08
CA LEU A 197 -15.24 4.56 16.50
C LEU A 197 -16.32 3.89 17.36
N GLU A 198 -16.01 2.74 17.95
CA GLU A 198 -16.90 1.98 18.82
C GLU A 198 -17.30 2.76 20.09
N ALA A 199 -16.35 3.58 20.62
CA ALA A 199 -16.54 4.38 21.81
C ALA A 199 -17.07 5.80 21.52
N LEU A 200 -17.21 6.16 20.23
CA LEU A 200 -17.55 7.53 19.82
C LEU A 200 -18.85 8.03 20.43
N LYS A 201 -19.90 7.20 20.42
CA LYS A 201 -21.23 7.58 20.91
C LYS A 201 -21.21 7.93 22.42
N GLU A 202 -20.48 7.16 23.21
CA GLU A 202 -20.36 7.36 24.66
C GLU A 202 -19.46 8.55 24.98
N SER A 203 -18.50 8.85 24.11
CA SER A 203 -17.52 9.92 24.30
C SER A 203 -18.01 11.29 23.78
N MET A 204 -19.06 11.32 22.97
CA MET A 204 -19.60 12.55 22.37
C MET A 204 -19.85 13.69 23.36
N PRO A 205 -20.41 13.44 24.59
CA PRO A 205 -20.64 14.54 25.53
C PRO A 205 -19.37 15.27 26.02
N LYS A 206 -18.20 14.65 25.81
CA LYS A 206 -16.89 15.20 26.19
C LYS A 206 -16.18 15.95 25.05
N LEU A 207 -16.72 15.87 23.83
CA LEU A 207 -16.16 16.55 22.67
C LEU A 207 -16.55 18.03 22.65
N PRO A 208 -15.67 18.93 22.17
CA PRO A 208 -15.98 20.36 22.07
C PRO A 208 -17.04 20.61 21.00
N LYS A 209 -18.04 21.45 21.32
CA LYS A 209 -19.09 21.87 20.39
C LYS A 209 -18.84 23.24 19.76
N ASP A 210 -17.93 23.98 20.34
CA ASP A 210 -17.56 25.35 19.96
C ASP A 210 -16.34 25.43 19.07
N GLN A 211 -15.81 24.27 18.68
CA GLN A 211 -14.60 24.14 17.89
C GLN A 211 -14.83 23.16 16.72
N LYS A 212 -14.25 23.47 15.56
CA LYS A 212 -14.22 22.55 14.42
C LYS A 212 -13.44 21.29 14.75
N ILE A 213 -14.00 20.13 14.41
CA ILE A 213 -13.37 18.82 14.62
C ILE A 213 -12.90 18.24 13.28
N ILE A 214 -11.61 17.94 13.18
CA ILE A 214 -11.02 17.19 12.06
C ILE A 214 -10.94 15.72 12.47
N VAL A 215 -11.71 14.89 11.81
CA VAL A 215 -11.76 13.43 12.09
C VAL A 215 -10.89 12.69 11.10
N TYR A 216 -10.03 11.81 11.57
CA TYR A 216 -9.22 10.94 10.69
C TYR A 216 -9.19 9.48 11.16
N CYS A 217 -8.81 8.59 10.23
CA CYS A 217 -8.62 7.17 10.43
C CYS A 217 -7.36 6.70 9.67
N ARG A 218 -7.39 5.50 9.08
CA ARG A 218 -6.29 4.89 8.33
C ARG A 218 -6.09 5.44 6.91
N GLY A 219 -6.88 6.42 6.49
CA GLY A 219 -6.83 7.01 5.14
C GLY A 219 -7.92 6.46 4.21
N ARG A 220 -7.70 6.57 2.89
CA ARG A 220 -8.72 6.35 1.83
C ARG A 220 -9.29 4.92 1.75
N LEU A 221 -8.62 3.93 2.30
CA LEU A 221 -9.11 2.55 2.35
C LEU A 221 -10.04 2.27 3.54
N CYS A 222 -10.25 3.27 4.42
CA CYS A 222 -11.07 3.13 5.62
C CYS A 222 -12.17 4.19 5.66
N ALA A 223 -13.44 3.78 5.71
CA ALA A 223 -14.59 4.69 5.76
C ALA A 223 -14.89 5.23 7.17
N ASN A 224 -14.14 4.84 8.21
CA ASN A 224 -14.49 5.17 9.60
C ASN A 224 -14.45 6.68 9.91
N SER A 225 -13.57 7.45 9.27
CA SER A 225 -13.56 8.91 9.39
C SER A 225 -14.85 9.53 8.84
N ASN A 226 -15.35 9.07 7.69
CA ASN A 226 -16.61 9.51 7.10
C ASN A 226 -17.80 9.12 7.99
N ILE A 227 -17.83 7.89 8.51
CA ILE A 227 -18.86 7.39 9.42
C ILE A 227 -18.89 8.22 10.71
N ALA A 228 -17.73 8.46 11.31
CA ALA A 228 -17.64 9.27 12.53
C ALA A 228 -18.08 10.71 12.28
N THR A 229 -17.64 11.33 11.17
CA THR A 229 -18.04 12.67 10.74
C THR A 229 -19.57 12.76 10.57
N GLN A 230 -20.18 11.77 9.89
CA GLN A 230 -21.63 11.74 9.70
C GLN A 230 -22.38 11.65 11.05
N ILE A 231 -21.91 10.78 11.96
CA ILE A 231 -22.50 10.63 13.29
C ILE A 231 -22.42 11.95 14.07
N LEU A 232 -21.24 12.59 14.10
CA LEU A 232 -21.01 13.82 14.84
C LEU A 232 -21.82 15.00 14.27
N ASN A 233 -21.84 15.18 12.95
CA ASN A 233 -22.62 16.26 12.29
C ASN A 233 -24.12 16.11 12.55
N ARG A 234 -24.66 14.88 12.56
CA ARG A 234 -26.07 14.62 12.93
C ARG A 234 -26.39 14.97 14.40
N ASN A 235 -25.35 15.04 15.25
CA ASN A 235 -25.48 15.42 16.68
C ASN A 235 -25.06 16.88 16.96
N GLY A 236 -24.97 17.71 15.90
CA GLY A 236 -24.74 19.14 16.02
C GLY A 236 -23.30 19.59 16.23
N PHE A 237 -22.32 18.73 15.91
CA PHE A 237 -20.91 19.12 15.88
C PHE A 237 -20.53 19.66 14.50
N ASP A 238 -19.60 20.61 14.44
CA ASP A 238 -18.99 21.06 13.18
C ASP A 238 -17.78 20.17 12.89
N THR A 239 -17.98 19.17 12.02
CA THR A 239 -16.93 18.18 11.74
C THR A 239 -16.63 18.01 10.26
N VAL A 240 -15.37 17.72 9.96
CA VAL A 240 -14.87 17.39 8.62
C VAL A 240 -14.06 16.10 8.65
N SER A 241 -14.18 15.29 7.61
CA SER A 241 -13.41 14.06 7.45
C SER A 241 -12.10 14.31 6.71
N LEU A 242 -10.98 13.95 7.33
CA LEU A 242 -9.68 13.86 6.68
C LEU A 242 -9.48 12.42 6.19
N ASN A 243 -9.60 12.21 4.88
CA ASN A 243 -9.42 10.92 4.23
C ASN A 243 -7.94 10.62 3.90
N SER A 244 -7.02 11.08 4.77
CA SER A 244 -5.59 10.79 4.72
C SER A 244 -5.16 10.09 6.01
N SER A 245 -4.13 9.27 5.90
CA SER A 245 -3.58 8.51 7.03
C SER A 245 -2.58 9.34 7.84
N TYR A 246 -2.22 8.85 9.03
CA TYR A 246 -1.09 9.38 9.80
C TYR A 246 0.24 9.30 9.02
N TYR A 247 0.43 8.26 8.19
CA TYR A 247 1.58 8.15 7.31
C TYR A 247 1.64 9.29 6.29
N ASP A 248 0.51 9.59 5.62
CA ASP A 248 0.43 10.69 4.66
C ASP A 248 0.72 12.04 5.32
N TRP A 249 0.23 12.22 6.56
CA TRP A 249 0.48 13.40 7.37
C TRP A 249 1.97 13.62 7.61
N ASN A 250 2.69 12.59 8.07
CA ASN A 250 4.11 12.68 8.40
C ASN A 250 4.99 12.92 7.17
N LYS A 251 4.66 12.30 6.03
CA LYS A 251 5.44 12.41 4.80
C LYS A 251 5.56 13.84 4.26
N ILE A 252 4.64 14.73 4.63
CA ILE A 252 4.66 16.14 4.20
C ILE A 252 5.31 17.02 5.29
N THR A 253 5.41 16.53 6.52
CA THR A 253 6.01 17.27 7.64
C THR A 253 7.51 17.00 7.81
N GLU A 254 8.07 16.00 7.13
CA GLU A 254 9.52 15.75 6.97
C GLU A 254 10.10 16.56 5.80
#